data_690987a547f488324b01a65f67d36e83
#
_entry.id   690987a547f488324b01a65f67d36e83
#
_cell.length_a   1.000
_cell.length_b   1.000
_cell.length_c   1.000
_cell.angle_alpha   90.00
_cell.angle_beta   90.00
_cell.angle_gamma   90.00
#
_symmetry.space_group_name_H-M   'P 1'
#
loop_
_entity.id
_entity.type
_entity.pdbx_description
1 polymer ?
#
loop_
_entity_poly.entity_id
_entity_poly.type
_entity_poly.pdbx_seq_one_letter_code
_entity_poly.pdbx_strand_id
1 'polypeptide(L)'
;MAEREILRGKVLSYPAEKDKGLVEVSIGAYAKDGDTVYARVEQSMPGVYWLPEIGDIVEVELSPLPGGEPRIVHIHRPGEDQQTGACWTEKNDVKQFLTRSGHCVTLDDTQDHTAVTVHTSGGLELRLEDEAQTVTLRAAEKETPVLVLDVKNDALRLSAGKELTISCGGASITFDSDGNITVKAKGTLDMSGKEIKASATQKATIKGQDAELSGTKGAKIEGKSKLDLTSGGVTQVKGSMVKLN
;
A
#
# COMPACT_ATOMS: atom_id res chain seq x y z
N MET A 1 -25.34 45.01 19.34
CA MET A 1 -24.80 43.69 18.89
C MET A 1 -23.87 43.24 19.98
N ALA A 2 -24.03 42.03 20.53
CA ALA A 2 -23.06 41.51 21.48
C ALA A 2 -21.72 41.28 20.71
N GLU A 3 -20.65 41.81 21.26
CA GLU A 3 -19.31 41.72 20.67
C GLU A 3 -18.82 40.29 20.81
N ARG A 4 -18.31 39.70 19.74
CA ARG A 4 -17.70 38.36 19.76
C ARG A 4 -16.32 38.47 20.38
N GLU A 5 -16.07 37.73 21.44
CA GLU A 5 -14.79 37.69 22.11
C GLU A 5 -13.97 36.49 21.61
N ILE A 6 -12.78 36.75 21.06
CA ILE A 6 -11.84 35.70 20.61
C ILE A 6 -10.63 35.75 21.53
N LEU A 7 -10.36 34.63 22.17
CA LEU A 7 -9.23 34.47 23.10
C LEU A 7 -8.24 33.44 22.58
N ARG A 8 -6.95 33.71 22.78
CA ARG A 8 -5.92 32.70 22.55
C ARG A 8 -5.80 31.75 23.73
N GLY A 9 -5.70 30.48 23.45
CA GLY A 9 -5.53 29.46 24.45
C GLY A 9 -4.59 28.36 24.01
N LYS A 10 -4.23 27.50 24.98
CA LYS A 10 -3.42 26.32 24.75
C LYS A 10 -4.25 25.06 25.00
N VAL A 11 -4.19 24.11 24.08
CA VAL A 11 -4.87 22.80 24.23
C VAL A 11 -4.23 22.02 25.35
N LEU A 12 -5.04 21.57 26.31
CA LEU A 12 -4.61 20.82 27.48
C LEU A 12 -4.93 19.34 27.38
N SER A 13 -6.18 19.02 27.02
CA SER A 13 -6.64 17.63 27.00
C SER A 13 -7.86 17.45 26.08
N TYR A 14 -8.21 16.18 25.87
CA TYR A 14 -9.48 15.78 25.30
C TYR A 14 -10.36 15.24 26.41
N PRO A 15 -11.60 15.75 26.59
CA PRO A 15 -12.47 15.32 27.66
C PRO A 15 -12.93 13.86 27.52
N ALA A 16 -13.55 13.33 28.57
CA ALA A 16 -14.02 11.97 28.61
C ALA A 16 -15.07 11.63 27.53
N GLU A 17 -15.30 10.35 27.33
CA GLU A 17 -16.07 9.77 26.20
C GLU A 17 -17.45 10.40 25.96
N LYS A 18 -18.12 10.89 27.03
CA LYS A 18 -19.44 11.54 26.94
C LYS A 18 -19.45 12.89 26.23
N ASP A 19 -18.27 13.54 26.16
CA ASP A 19 -18.11 14.89 25.60
C ASP A 19 -17.28 14.85 24.29
N LYS A 20 -17.48 13.83 23.48
CA LYS A 20 -16.74 13.63 22.20
C LYS A 20 -16.79 14.86 21.29
N GLY A 21 -15.63 15.25 20.81
CA GLY A 21 -15.46 16.40 19.90
C GLY A 21 -15.26 17.74 20.62
N LEU A 22 -15.24 17.77 21.96
CA LEU A 22 -14.77 18.92 22.73
C LEU A 22 -13.27 18.82 22.98
N VAL A 23 -12.64 19.96 23.16
CA VAL A 23 -11.22 20.12 23.49
C VAL A 23 -11.13 21.02 24.72
N GLU A 24 -10.36 20.63 25.74
CA GLU A 24 -10.08 21.47 26.88
C GLU A 24 -8.95 22.44 26.53
N VAL A 25 -9.23 23.73 26.70
CA VAL A 25 -8.30 24.81 26.34
C VAL A 25 -8.08 25.72 27.55
N SER A 26 -6.82 25.97 27.91
CA SER A 26 -6.45 27.00 28.87
C SER A 26 -6.44 28.37 28.18
N ILE A 27 -7.18 29.31 28.69
CA ILE A 27 -7.23 30.70 28.20
C ILE A 27 -6.49 31.68 29.13
N GLY A 28 -5.59 31.20 29.96
CA GLY A 28 -4.95 31.87 31.07
C GLY A 28 -4.11 33.11 30.77
N ALA A 29 -3.91 33.51 29.50
CA ALA A 29 -3.26 34.78 29.18
C ALA A 29 -4.19 35.99 29.41
N TYR A 30 -5.51 35.78 29.55
CA TYR A 30 -6.54 36.79 29.68
C TYR A 30 -7.46 36.58 30.89
N ALA A 31 -7.36 35.47 31.59
CA ALA A 31 -8.15 35.15 32.76
C ALA A 31 -7.21 34.89 33.96
N LYS A 32 -7.73 35.06 35.17
CA LYS A 32 -6.99 34.71 36.41
C LYS A 32 -6.57 33.25 36.37
N ASP A 33 -5.37 32.96 36.89
CA ASP A 33 -4.74 31.65 36.89
C ASP A 33 -5.70 30.47 36.95
N GLY A 34 -5.74 29.65 35.90
CA GLY A 34 -6.36 28.36 35.88
C GLY A 34 -7.72 28.28 35.15
N ASP A 35 -8.17 29.32 34.48
CA ASP A 35 -9.42 29.23 33.72
C ASP A 35 -9.27 28.38 32.50
N THR A 36 -10.10 27.36 32.37
CA THR A 36 -10.21 26.48 31.21
C THR A 36 -11.61 26.52 30.61
N VAL A 37 -11.71 26.30 29.32
CA VAL A 37 -12.99 26.14 28.62
C VAL A 37 -12.97 24.83 27.82
N TYR A 38 -14.15 24.23 27.68
CA TYR A 38 -14.38 23.13 26.76
C TYR A 38 -14.93 23.71 25.46
N ALA A 39 -14.19 23.58 24.37
CA ALA A 39 -14.53 24.20 23.10
C ALA A 39 -14.65 23.13 22.01
N ARG A 40 -15.61 23.34 21.11
CA ARG A 40 -15.78 22.48 19.93
C ARG A 40 -14.96 23.06 18.78
N VAL A 41 -14.27 22.17 18.04
CA VAL A 41 -13.55 22.58 16.83
C VAL A 41 -14.55 22.85 15.71
N GLU A 42 -14.52 24.05 15.16
CA GLU A 42 -15.34 24.40 13.98
C GLU A 42 -14.69 23.79 12.73
N GLN A 43 -15.30 22.72 12.22
CA GLN A 43 -14.82 22.03 11.02
C GLN A 43 -15.30 22.82 9.79
N SER A 44 -14.37 23.32 8.99
CA SER A 44 -14.68 24.07 7.77
C SER A 44 -15.24 23.22 6.63
N MET A 45 -15.02 21.90 6.68
CA MET A 45 -15.47 20.95 5.66
C MET A 45 -16.22 19.76 6.29
N PRO A 46 -17.43 19.43 5.82
CA PRO A 46 -18.14 18.22 6.24
C PRO A 46 -17.31 16.97 5.93
N GLY A 47 -17.24 16.04 6.87
CA GLY A 47 -16.51 14.77 6.70
C GLY A 47 -15.03 14.83 7.06
N VAL A 48 -14.48 16.00 7.37
CA VAL A 48 -13.12 16.13 7.92
C VAL A 48 -13.23 16.11 9.45
N TYR A 49 -12.47 15.22 10.09
CA TYR A 49 -12.32 15.19 11.54
C TYR A 49 -10.85 15.42 11.89
N TRP A 50 -10.56 16.64 12.35
CA TRP A 50 -9.21 17.04 12.73
C TRP A 50 -9.27 17.88 14.01
N LEU A 51 -8.75 17.37 15.10
CA LEU A 51 -8.62 18.10 16.35
C LEU A 51 -7.20 18.68 16.45
N PRO A 52 -7.04 19.86 17.11
CA PRO A 52 -5.72 20.37 17.44
C PRO A 52 -5.01 19.41 18.42
N GLU A 53 -3.71 19.31 18.35
CA GLU A 53 -2.93 18.48 19.24
C GLU A 53 -2.78 19.11 20.64
N ILE A 54 -2.57 18.27 21.66
CA ILE A 54 -2.27 18.77 23.02
C ILE A 54 -0.99 19.61 22.95
N GLY A 55 -1.10 20.85 23.43
CA GLY A 55 0.00 21.82 23.37
C GLY A 55 -0.14 22.87 22.28
N ASP A 56 -1.01 22.64 21.28
CA ASP A 56 -1.26 23.63 20.21
C ASP A 56 -1.85 24.92 20.79
N ILE A 57 -1.52 26.03 20.14
CA ILE A 57 -2.14 27.33 20.39
C ILE A 57 -3.34 27.47 19.47
N VAL A 58 -4.48 27.82 20.05
CA VAL A 58 -5.75 27.96 19.34
C VAL A 58 -6.42 29.30 19.63
N GLU A 59 -7.30 29.74 18.74
CA GLU A 59 -8.23 30.84 18.99
C GLU A 59 -9.61 30.27 19.31
N VAL A 60 -10.14 30.68 20.46
CA VAL A 60 -11.44 30.27 20.96
C VAL A 60 -12.39 31.46 20.87
N GLU A 61 -13.47 31.34 20.12
CA GLU A 61 -14.58 32.25 20.12
C GLU A 61 -15.53 31.89 21.26
N LEU A 62 -15.75 32.82 22.18
CA LEU A 62 -16.74 32.69 23.23
C LEU A 62 -18.13 33.06 22.71
N SER A 63 -19.13 32.27 23.02
CA SER A 63 -20.52 32.60 22.66
C SER A 63 -20.98 33.84 23.38
N PRO A 64 -21.54 34.84 22.70
CA PRO A 64 -22.13 36.00 23.36
C PRO A 64 -23.46 35.68 24.07
N LEU A 65 -24.00 34.47 23.87
CA LEU A 65 -25.24 34.01 24.49
C LEU A 65 -24.95 33.21 25.77
N PRO A 66 -25.73 33.44 26.87
CA PRO A 66 -25.60 32.62 28.06
C PRO A 66 -25.78 31.13 27.76
N GLY A 67 -24.80 30.31 28.15
CA GLY A 67 -24.81 28.86 27.92
C GLY A 67 -24.46 28.43 26.50
N GLY A 68 -24.03 29.37 25.65
CA GLY A 68 -23.52 29.03 24.31
C GLY A 68 -22.17 28.32 24.39
N GLU A 69 -21.97 27.33 23.51
CA GLU A 69 -20.76 26.49 23.47
C GLU A 69 -19.59 27.28 22.86
N PRO A 70 -18.41 27.35 23.52
CA PRO A 70 -17.20 27.93 22.94
C PRO A 70 -16.73 27.13 21.71
N ARG A 71 -16.11 27.83 20.75
CA ARG A 71 -15.65 27.23 19.50
C ARG A 71 -14.19 27.53 19.24
N ILE A 72 -13.41 26.53 18.81
CA ILE A 72 -12.09 26.73 18.26
C ILE A 72 -12.26 27.11 16.78
N VAL A 73 -11.92 28.34 16.45
CA VAL A 73 -12.09 28.93 15.10
C VAL A 73 -10.78 28.96 14.33
N HIS A 74 -9.64 28.88 15.03
CA HIS A 74 -8.33 28.87 14.38
C HIS A 74 -7.33 28.03 15.20
N ILE A 75 -6.46 27.31 14.51
CA ILE A 75 -5.31 26.58 15.08
C ILE A 75 -4.07 27.31 14.60
N HIS A 76 -3.27 27.84 15.53
CA HIS A 76 -2.02 28.51 15.21
C HIS A 76 -0.94 27.52 14.91
N ARG A 77 -0.30 27.69 13.75
CA ARG A 77 0.98 27.03 13.46
C ARG A 77 2.10 28.02 13.67
N PRO A 78 3.13 27.68 14.44
CA PRO A 78 4.36 28.48 14.47
C PRO A 78 4.94 28.57 13.08
N GLY A 79 5.34 29.76 12.61
CA GLY A 79 5.91 29.96 11.27
C GLY A 79 7.26 29.26 11.03
N GLU A 80 7.86 28.69 12.08
CA GLU A 80 9.14 27.98 12.05
C GLU A 80 8.95 26.48 12.29
N ASP A 81 7.74 25.93 12.18
CA ASP A 81 7.54 24.50 12.33
C ASP A 81 8.21 23.72 11.16
N GLN A 82 8.63 22.49 11.45
CA GLN A 82 9.32 21.64 10.49
C GLN A 82 8.46 21.36 9.24
N GLN A 83 7.14 21.28 9.37
CA GLN A 83 6.23 21.07 8.26
C GLN A 83 6.18 22.27 7.33
N THR A 84 6.08 23.49 7.88
CA THR A 84 6.09 24.71 7.10
C THR A 84 7.39 24.83 6.30
N GLY A 85 8.55 24.53 6.92
CA GLY A 85 9.83 24.53 6.23
C GLY A 85 9.93 23.48 5.11
N ALA A 86 9.36 22.30 5.32
CA ALA A 86 9.40 21.21 4.35
C ALA A 86 8.47 21.44 3.12
N CYS A 87 7.36 22.15 3.31
CA CYS A 87 6.36 22.36 2.26
C CYS A 87 6.45 23.73 1.59
N TRP A 88 7.26 24.65 2.16
CA TRP A 88 7.34 26.00 1.62
C TRP A 88 8.10 26.03 0.30
N THR A 89 7.46 26.57 -0.74
CA THR A 89 8.05 26.92 -2.02
C THR A 89 7.58 28.33 -2.42
N GLU A 90 8.36 29.05 -3.22
CA GLU A 90 7.95 30.39 -3.71
C GLU A 90 6.63 30.36 -4.49
N LYS A 91 6.32 29.24 -5.15
CA LYS A 91 5.11 29.04 -5.94
C LYS A 91 3.98 28.36 -5.17
N ASN A 92 4.23 27.95 -3.92
CA ASN A 92 3.28 27.19 -3.10
C ASN A 92 2.81 25.91 -3.79
N ASP A 93 3.74 25.16 -4.39
CA ASP A 93 3.43 23.98 -5.20
C ASP A 93 3.16 22.73 -4.33
N VAL A 94 3.66 22.69 -3.09
CA VAL A 94 3.52 21.54 -2.20
C VAL A 94 2.40 21.77 -1.17
N LYS A 95 1.50 20.80 -1.06
CA LYS A 95 0.44 20.72 -0.05
C LYS A 95 0.60 19.43 0.74
N GLN A 96 0.38 19.49 2.05
CA GLN A 96 0.63 18.33 2.90
C GLN A 96 -0.37 18.22 4.05
N PHE A 97 -0.82 16.98 4.29
CA PHE A 97 -1.48 16.58 5.54
C PHE A 97 -0.49 15.75 6.35
N LEU A 98 -0.11 16.23 7.51
CA LEU A 98 0.88 15.57 8.37
C LEU A 98 0.30 15.33 9.76
N THR A 99 0.41 14.10 10.26
CA THR A 99 0.05 13.75 11.63
C THR A 99 1.26 13.90 12.57
N ARG A 100 1.01 13.98 13.87
CA ARG A 100 2.05 14.06 14.90
C ARG A 100 3.08 12.92 14.83
N SER A 101 2.66 11.72 14.47
CA SER A 101 3.54 10.55 14.34
C SER A 101 4.29 10.49 13.02
N GLY A 102 4.05 11.43 12.08
CA GLY A 102 4.75 11.47 10.80
C GLY A 102 4.05 10.73 9.66
N HIS A 103 2.77 10.29 9.82
CA HIS A 103 1.99 9.86 8.67
C HIS A 103 1.64 11.07 7.82
N CYS A 104 1.77 10.94 6.51
CA CYS A 104 1.70 12.09 5.63
C CYS A 104 1.01 11.77 4.30
N VAL A 105 0.24 12.74 3.79
CA VAL A 105 -0.22 12.79 2.40
C VAL A 105 0.31 14.08 1.81
N THR A 106 1.07 13.97 0.73
CA THR A 106 1.66 15.10 0.01
C THR A 106 1.08 15.18 -1.40
N LEU A 107 0.67 16.38 -1.78
CA LEU A 107 0.31 16.75 -3.15
C LEU A 107 1.41 17.72 -3.61
N ASP A 108 2.14 17.33 -4.64
CA ASP A 108 3.27 18.08 -5.18
C ASP A 108 2.97 18.45 -6.64
N ASP A 109 2.78 19.75 -6.89
CA ASP A 109 2.53 20.32 -8.21
C ASP A 109 3.80 20.96 -8.80
N THR A 110 4.98 20.66 -8.22
CA THR A 110 6.24 21.19 -8.71
C THR A 110 6.48 20.70 -10.14
N GLN A 111 6.78 21.65 -11.02
CA GLN A 111 7.02 21.37 -12.43
C GLN A 111 8.08 20.26 -12.62
N ASP A 112 7.80 19.30 -13.48
CA ASP A 112 8.63 18.12 -13.78
C ASP A 112 8.77 17.12 -12.61
N HIS A 113 7.96 17.30 -11.53
CA HIS A 113 7.96 16.43 -10.35
C HIS A 113 6.57 16.18 -9.77
N THR A 114 5.52 16.40 -10.57
CA THR A 114 4.13 16.27 -10.13
C THR A 114 3.83 14.88 -9.58
N ALA A 115 3.38 14.83 -8.32
CA ALA A 115 3.15 13.55 -7.65
C ALA A 115 2.12 13.65 -6.51
N VAL A 116 1.45 12.53 -6.25
CA VAL A 116 0.71 12.28 -5.01
C VAL A 116 1.43 11.20 -4.23
N THR A 117 1.81 11.50 -2.99
CA THR A 117 2.52 10.56 -2.13
C THR A 117 1.75 10.34 -0.83
N VAL A 118 1.55 9.09 -0.45
CA VAL A 118 1.06 8.67 0.87
C VAL A 118 2.18 7.92 1.57
N HIS A 119 2.56 8.40 2.74
CA HIS A 119 3.71 7.87 3.47
C HIS A 119 3.33 7.63 4.93
N THR A 120 3.77 6.52 5.49
CA THR A 120 3.59 6.21 6.92
C THR A 120 4.86 6.52 7.70
N SER A 121 4.74 6.79 9.00
CA SER A 121 5.89 6.98 9.90
C SER A 121 6.83 5.76 9.95
N GLY A 122 6.32 4.57 9.64
CA GLY A 122 7.11 3.34 9.53
C GLY A 122 7.75 3.14 8.15
N GLY A 123 7.62 4.13 7.24
CA GLY A 123 8.31 4.14 5.96
C GLY A 123 7.64 3.32 4.84
N LEU A 124 6.36 2.98 4.96
CA LEU A 124 5.61 2.51 3.80
C LEU A 124 5.22 3.72 2.95
N GLU A 125 5.42 3.64 1.65
CA GLU A 125 5.13 4.71 0.71
C GLU A 125 4.34 4.19 -0.49
N LEU A 126 3.27 4.90 -0.83
CA LEU A 126 2.58 4.82 -2.10
C LEU A 126 2.79 6.15 -2.84
N ARG A 127 3.34 6.09 -4.06
CA ARG A 127 3.60 7.27 -4.90
C ARG A 127 2.98 7.10 -6.28
N LEU A 128 2.23 8.10 -6.71
CA LEU A 128 1.72 8.27 -8.06
C LEU A 128 2.48 9.43 -8.67
N GLU A 129 3.11 9.23 -9.82
CA GLU A 129 3.99 10.20 -10.48
C GLU A 129 3.57 10.40 -11.93
N ASP A 130 3.26 11.64 -12.28
CA ASP A 130 2.66 11.96 -13.58
C ASP A 130 3.67 11.92 -14.72
N GLU A 131 4.85 12.49 -14.57
CA GLU A 131 5.85 12.54 -15.63
C GLU A 131 6.39 11.15 -15.99
N ALA A 132 6.65 10.35 -14.97
CA ALA A 132 7.08 8.96 -15.14
C ALA A 132 5.92 8.04 -15.55
N GLN A 133 4.67 8.48 -15.31
CA GLN A 133 3.45 7.68 -15.46
C GLN A 133 3.55 6.36 -14.68
N THR A 134 3.93 6.45 -13.41
CA THR A 134 4.15 5.29 -12.56
C THR A 134 3.33 5.35 -11.29
N VAL A 135 2.94 4.16 -10.80
CA VAL A 135 2.47 3.96 -9.44
C VAL A 135 3.44 3.03 -8.74
N THR A 136 4.02 3.46 -7.63
CA THR A 136 4.98 2.68 -6.87
C THR A 136 4.50 2.42 -5.45
N LEU A 137 4.73 1.21 -4.95
CA LEU A 137 4.62 0.87 -3.53
C LEU A 137 6.01 0.49 -3.02
N ARG A 138 6.46 1.14 -1.96
CA ARG A 138 7.79 0.98 -1.39
C ARG A 138 7.72 0.76 0.12
N ALA A 139 8.69 0.03 0.66
CA ALA A 139 8.98 -0.01 2.09
C ALA A 139 10.32 0.68 2.35
N ALA A 140 10.40 1.52 3.40
CA ALA A 140 11.53 2.41 3.65
C ALA A 140 12.90 1.73 3.73
N GLU A 141 12.94 0.51 4.25
CA GLU A 141 14.18 -0.26 4.41
C GLU A 141 14.62 -0.98 3.13
N LYS A 142 13.88 -0.82 2.02
CA LYS A 142 14.18 -1.49 0.75
C LYS A 142 14.43 -0.47 -0.34
N GLU A 143 15.60 -0.56 -0.96
CA GLU A 143 15.94 0.25 -2.12
C GLU A 143 15.01 -0.04 -3.31
N THR A 144 14.55 -1.28 -3.46
CA THR A 144 13.69 -1.72 -4.56
C THR A 144 12.22 -1.64 -4.15
N PRO A 145 11.36 -1.00 -4.96
CA PRO A 145 9.92 -1.02 -4.76
C PRO A 145 9.37 -2.44 -4.77
N VAL A 146 8.35 -2.71 -3.94
CA VAL A 146 7.67 -4.02 -3.92
C VAL A 146 6.64 -4.18 -5.04
N LEU A 147 6.10 -3.05 -5.53
CA LEU A 147 5.20 -2.99 -6.69
C LEU A 147 5.54 -1.75 -7.52
N VAL A 148 5.58 -1.91 -8.84
CA VAL A 148 5.65 -0.82 -9.80
C VAL A 148 4.67 -1.09 -10.92
N LEU A 149 3.68 -0.22 -11.07
CA LEU A 149 2.87 -0.12 -12.28
C LEU A 149 3.48 0.98 -13.14
N ASP A 150 4.00 0.63 -14.28
CA ASP A 150 4.64 1.53 -15.26
C ASP A 150 3.70 1.64 -16.47
N VAL A 151 2.85 2.67 -16.44
CA VAL A 151 1.82 2.88 -17.47
C VAL A 151 2.46 3.23 -18.82
N LYS A 152 3.53 4.00 -18.80
CA LYS A 152 4.24 4.43 -20.01
C LYS A 152 4.81 3.26 -20.81
N ASN A 153 5.28 2.21 -20.12
CA ASN A 153 5.88 1.02 -20.73
C ASN A 153 4.95 -0.19 -20.70
N ASP A 154 3.68 -0.03 -20.31
CA ASP A 154 2.68 -1.10 -20.19
C ASP A 154 3.21 -2.29 -19.37
N ALA A 155 3.81 -2.02 -18.21
CA ALA A 155 4.49 -3.01 -17.40
C ALA A 155 4.05 -3.00 -15.93
N LEU A 156 3.88 -4.20 -15.36
CA LEU A 156 3.67 -4.41 -13.93
C LEU A 156 4.84 -5.25 -13.38
N ARG A 157 5.52 -4.75 -12.36
CA ARG A 157 6.62 -5.44 -11.66
C ARG A 157 6.24 -5.65 -10.21
N LEU A 158 6.39 -6.89 -9.75
CA LEU A 158 6.25 -7.30 -8.35
C LEU A 158 7.59 -7.85 -7.88
N SER A 159 8.08 -7.36 -6.75
CA SER A 159 9.36 -7.77 -6.17
C SER A 159 9.21 -8.13 -4.70
N ALA A 160 9.67 -9.30 -4.32
CA ALA A 160 9.69 -9.76 -2.93
C ALA A 160 11.06 -10.38 -2.62
N GLY A 161 11.62 -10.08 -1.44
CA GLY A 161 12.94 -10.59 -1.06
C GLY A 161 12.95 -12.03 -0.52
N LYS A 162 11.80 -12.53 -0.05
CA LYS A 162 11.71 -13.86 0.54
C LYS A 162 10.72 -14.77 -0.19
N GLU A 163 9.51 -14.28 -0.36
CA GLU A 163 8.43 -15.05 -0.98
C GLU A 163 7.47 -14.11 -1.70
N LEU A 164 7.05 -14.50 -2.90
CA LEU A 164 5.94 -13.93 -3.63
C LEU A 164 4.93 -15.04 -3.90
N THR A 165 3.73 -14.92 -3.35
CA THR A 165 2.64 -15.86 -3.58
C THR A 165 1.45 -15.15 -4.23
N ILE A 166 0.99 -15.68 -5.36
CA ILE A 166 -0.26 -15.31 -6.02
C ILE A 166 -1.23 -16.48 -5.83
N SER A 167 -2.35 -16.25 -5.16
CA SER A 167 -3.30 -17.34 -4.83
C SER A 167 -4.75 -16.91 -5.05
N CYS A 168 -5.56 -17.91 -5.42
CA CYS A 168 -7.01 -17.78 -5.50
C CYS A 168 -7.67 -19.13 -5.17
N GLY A 169 -8.48 -19.17 -4.11
CA GLY A 169 -9.13 -20.40 -3.65
C GLY A 169 -8.13 -21.52 -3.39
N GLY A 170 -8.23 -22.62 -4.15
CA GLY A 170 -7.34 -23.79 -4.03
C GLY A 170 -6.15 -23.81 -4.99
N ALA A 171 -5.85 -22.70 -5.68
CA ALA A 171 -4.74 -22.57 -6.62
C ALA A 171 -3.73 -21.51 -6.16
N SER A 172 -2.44 -21.75 -6.41
CA SER A 172 -1.38 -20.79 -6.12
C SER A 172 -0.16 -20.95 -7.03
N ILE A 173 0.56 -19.83 -7.21
CA ILE A 173 1.92 -19.79 -7.76
C ILE A 173 2.78 -19.13 -6.70
N THR A 174 3.83 -19.78 -6.26
CA THR A 174 4.78 -19.29 -5.25
C THR A 174 6.19 -19.24 -5.82
N PHE A 175 6.87 -18.12 -5.62
CA PHE A 175 8.30 -17.93 -5.87
C PHE A 175 8.97 -17.77 -4.52
N ASP A 176 10.05 -18.49 -4.26
CA ASP A 176 10.81 -18.39 -3.00
C ASP A 176 12.22 -17.81 -3.20
N SER A 177 12.89 -17.53 -2.09
CA SER A 177 14.25 -16.96 -2.08
C SER A 177 15.33 -17.90 -2.65
N ASP A 178 15.06 -19.19 -2.72
CA ASP A 178 15.99 -20.20 -3.26
C ASP A 178 15.85 -20.35 -4.78
N GLY A 179 14.98 -19.57 -5.39
CA GLY A 179 14.71 -19.57 -6.82
C GLY A 179 13.76 -20.68 -7.29
N ASN A 180 13.01 -21.29 -6.37
CA ASN A 180 12.02 -22.29 -6.74
C ASN A 180 10.69 -21.63 -7.14
N ILE A 181 10.03 -22.23 -8.12
CA ILE A 181 8.67 -21.88 -8.51
C ILE A 181 7.78 -23.09 -8.25
N THR A 182 6.75 -22.91 -7.42
CA THR A 182 5.77 -23.94 -7.11
C THR A 182 4.40 -23.52 -7.65
N VAL A 183 3.81 -24.36 -8.50
CA VAL A 183 2.44 -24.19 -8.99
C VAL A 183 1.57 -25.28 -8.38
N LYS A 184 0.49 -24.91 -7.70
CA LYS A 184 -0.48 -25.84 -7.09
C LYS A 184 -1.87 -25.53 -7.59
N ALA A 185 -2.65 -26.57 -7.90
CA ALA A 185 -4.07 -26.49 -8.19
C ALA A 185 -4.78 -27.65 -7.50
N LYS A 186 -5.85 -27.35 -6.74
CA LYS A 186 -6.72 -28.39 -6.16
C LYS A 186 -7.56 -29.09 -7.22
N GLY A 187 -7.89 -28.39 -8.29
CA GLY A 187 -8.57 -28.91 -9.47
C GLY A 187 -7.60 -29.22 -10.60
N THR A 188 -7.95 -28.80 -11.80
CA THR A 188 -7.15 -29.03 -13.01
C THR A 188 -6.13 -27.90 -13.22
N LEU A 189 -4.93 -28.26 -13.67
CA LEU A 189 -3.96 -27.33 -14.22
C LEU A 189 -3.88 -27.56 -15.74
N ASP A 190 -4.45 -26.64 -16.53
CA ASP A 190 -4.39 -26.67 -17.98
C ASP A 190 -3.22 -25.79 -18.48
N MET A 191 -2.36 -26.39 -19.29
CA MET A 191 -1.27 -25.70 -19.98
C MET A 191 -1.44 -25.87 -21.49
N SER A 192 -1.85 -24.82 -22.17
CA SER A 192 -2.11 -24.82 -23.62
C SER A 192 -1.37 -23.68 -24.30
N GLY A 193 -0.91 -23.91 -25.51
CA GLY A 193 -0.19 -22.90 -26.28
C GLY A 193 0.22 -23.46 -27.65
N LYS A 194 0.72 -22.58 -28.52
CA LYS A 194 1.28 -22.97 -29.82
C LYS A 194 2.47 -23.91 -29.65
N GLU A 195 3.24 -23.71 -28.61
CA GLU A 195 4.43 -24.52 -28.24
C GLU A 195 4.57 -24.54 -26.71
N ILE A 196 4.82 -25.70 -26.12
CA ILE A 196 5.17 -25.85 -24.71
C ILE A 196 6.54 -26.50 -24.64
N LYS A 197 7.51 -25.85 -23.99
CA LYS A 197 8.86 -26.35 -23.75
C LYS A 197 9.08 -26.59 -22.26
N ALA A 198 9.44 -27.82 -21.89
CA ALA A 198 9.87 -28.16 -20.54
C ALA A 198 11.25 -28.80 -20.62
N SER A 199 12.26 -28.21 -19.98
CA SER A 199 13.62 -28.72 -19.94
C SER A 199 14.17 -28.71 -18.52
N ALA A 200 14.89 -29.74 -18.13
CA ALA A 200 15.57 -29.84 -16.84
C ALA A 200 17.02 -30.29 -17.06
N THR A 201 17.97 -29.67 -16.40
CA THR A 201 19.41 -30.02 -16.52
C THR A 201 19.74 -31.33 -15.82
N GLN A 202 19.00 -31.69 -14.77
CA GLN A 202 19.25 -32.90 -14.00
C GLN A 202 18.14 -33.93 -14.16
N LYS A 203 16.89 -33.58 -13.83
CA LYS A 203 15.79 -34.50 -13.81
C LYS A 203 14.44 -33.86 -14.05
N ALA A 204 13.68 -34.37 -15.00
CA ALA A 204 12.26 -34.13 -15.15
C ALA A 204 11.47 -35.34 -14.67
N THR A 205 10.37 -35.13 -13.92
CA THR A 205 9.53 -36.21 -13.41
C THR A 205 8.06 -35.89 -13.68
N ILE A 206 7.36 -36.82 -14.33
CA ILE A 206 5.90 -36.77 -14.52
C ILE A 206 5.31 -37.98 -13.81
N LYS A 207 4.37 -37.77 -12.90
CA LYS A 207 3.67 -38.82 -12.13
C LYS A 207 2.17 -38.55 -12.14
N GLY A 208 1.39 -39.59 -12.29
CA GLY A 208 -0.07 -39.58 -12.22
C GLY A 208 -0.57 -41.02 -12.07
N GLN A 209 -1.86 -41.18 -11.81
CA GLN A 209 -2.50 -42.49 -11.93
C GLN A 209 -2.47 -42.96 -13.39
N ASP A 210 -2.78 -42.03 -14.28
CA ASP A 210 -2.71 -42.23 -15.72
C ASP A 210 -1.82 -41.13 -16.34
N ALA A 211 -1.03 -41.50 -17.33
CA ALA A 211 -0.23 -40.57 -18.14
C ALA A 211 -0.41 -40.90 -19.62
N GLU A 212 -0.83 -39.93 -20.40
CA GLU A 212 -0.99 -40.06 -21.83
C GLU A 212 -0.04 -39.12 -22.57
N LEU A 213 0.66 -39.63 -23.57
CA LEU A 213 1.44 -38.84 -24.52
C LEU A 213 0.93 -39.11 -25.91
N SER A 214 0.24 -38.14 -26.51
CA SER A 214 -0.37 -38.24 -27.84
C SER A 214 0.15 -37.14 -28.76
N GLY A 215 0.48 -37.51 -29.98
CA GLY A 215 0.91 -36.59 -31.03
C GLY A 215 0.29 -36.94 -32.38
N THR A 216 -0.42 -36.00 -32.99
CA THR A 216 -1.09 -36.22 -34.28
C THR A 216 -0.16 -36.48 -35.46
N LYS A 217 1.08 -35.98 -35.40
CA LYS A 217 2.11 -36.19 -36.42
C LYS A 217 3.23 -37.15 -35.96
N GLY A 218 3.44 -37.23 -34.67
CA GLY A 218 4.47 -38.12 -34.10
C GLY A 218 4.77 -37.80 -32.66
N ALA A 219 5.29 -38.77 -31.92
CA ALA A 219 5.88 -38.65 -30.61
C ALA A 219 7.27 -39.28 -30.65
N LYS A 220 8.26 -38.60 -30.06
CA LYS A 220 9.63 -39.12 -29.96
C LYS A 220 10.02 -39.22 -28.49
N ILE A 221 10.51 -40.41 -28.10
CA ILE A 221 11.11 -40.67 -26.79
C ILE A 221 12.52 -41.16 -27.04
N GLU A 222 13.52 -40.51 -26.49
CA GLU A 222 14.92 -40.84 -26.72
C GLU A 222 15.71 -40.81 -25.42
N GLY A 223 16.47 -41.87 -25.16
CA GLY A 223 17.46 -41.93 -24.09
C GLY A 223 18.85 -42.17 -24.67
N LYS A 224 19.81 -41.27 -24.47
CA LYS A 224 21.17 -41.41 -25.02
C LYS A 224 21.93 -42.63 -24.47
N SER A 225 21.73 -42.95 -23.20
CA SER A 225 22.42 -44.07 -22.54
C SER A 225 21.49 -45.24 -22.27
N LYS A 226 20.24 -44.95 -21.90
CA LYS A 226 19.27 -45.96 -21.52
C LYS A 226 17.84 -45.43 -21.67
N LEU A 227 16.96 -46.29 -22.13
CA LEU A 227 15.51 -46.07 -22.12
C LEU A 227 14.87 -47.32 -21.50
N ASP A 228 14.26 -47.20 -20.31
CA ASP A 228 13.51 -48.29 -19.68
C ASP A 228 12.01 -48.07 -19.89
N LEU A 229 11.34 -49.07 -20.42
CA LEU A 229 9.89 -49.14 -20.48
C LEU A 229 9.48 -50.39 -19.68
N THR A 230 8.94 -50.20 -18.48
CA THR A 230 8.54 -51.28 -17.58
C THR A 230 7.07 -51.20 -17.24
N SER A 231 6.40 -52.33 -17.14
CA SER A 231 5.01 -52.42 -16.72
C SER A 231 4.87 -53.60 -15.74
N GLY A 232 4.06 -53.45 -14.69
CA GLY A 232 3.67 -54.56 -13.82
C GLY A 232 2.61 -55.48 -14.46
N GLY A 233 2.09 -55.11 -15.61
CA GLY A 233 1.13 -55.83 -16.41
C GLY A 233 1.62 -56.04 -17.84
N VAL A 234 0.79 -55.65 -18.82
CA VAL A 234 1.10 -55.81 -20.25
C VAL A 234 1.75 -54.57 -20.80
N THR A 235 2.87 -54.73 -21.52
CA THR A 235 3.41 -53.71 -22.42
C THR A 235 2.97 -54.05 -23.85
N GLN A 236 2.24 -53.15 -24.51
CA GLN A 236 1.75 -53.36 -25.85
C GLN A 236 2.38 -52.33 -26.81
N VAL A 237 3.02 -52.81 -27.87
CA VAL A 237 3.56 -51.99 -28.96
C VAL A 237 2.82 -52.37 -30.23
N LYS A 238 2.13 -51.43 -30.87
CA LYS A 238 1.40 -51.62 -32.13
C LYS A 238 1.87 -50.61 -33.16
N GLY A 239 2.08 -51.04 -34.39
CA GLY A 239 2.42 -50.24 -35.54
C GLY A 239 2.31 -51.01 -36.82
N SER A 240 2.15 -50.37 -37.97
CA SER A 240 2.24 -51.01 -39.29
C SER A 240 3.62 -51.60 -39.53
N MET A 241 4.65 -51.06 -38.86
CA MET A 241 6.01 -51.57 -38.85
C MET A 241 6.63 -51.31 -37.48
N VAL A 242 7.17 -52.33 -36.84
CA VAL A 242 7.98 -52.23 -35.60
C VAL A 242 9.39 -52.69 -35.93
N LYS A 243 10.39 -51.83 -35.77
CA LYS A 243 11.80 -52.19 -35.94
C LYS A 243 12.45 -52.34 -34.58
N LEU A 244 13.03 -53.48 -34.33
CA LEU A 244 13.85 -53.79 -33.14
C LEU A 244 15.26 -54.12 -33.68
N ASN A 245 16.28 -53.34 -33.17
CA ASN A 245 17.67 -53.53 -33.57
C ASN A 245 18.41 -54.37 -32.53
#